data_8403d076422d90636abedda592367d03
#
_entry.id   8403d076422d90636abedda592367d03
#
_cell.length_a   1.000
_cell.length_b   1.000
_cell.length_c   1.000
_cell.angle_alpha   90.00
_cell.angle_beta   90.00
_cell.angle_gamma   90.00
#
_symmetry.space_group_name_H-M   'P 1'
#
loop_
_entity.id
_entity.type
_entity.pdbx_description
1 polymer ?
#
loop_
_entity_poly.entity_id
_entity_poly.type
_entity_poly.pdbx_seq_one_letter_code
_entity_poly.pdbx_strand_id
1 'polypeptide(L)'
;MTGTYHLDSKGRDMEKCVEERACRDAWACIEDADFEQTGFSYTLSLIQGKYKMVILYCLMEFQPVRFNELRRYLKTVSDKTLSRALKELEADGLVWREAYPQIPPKVEYGLTERGASLMEVLDAMCTWGSKHRD
;
A
#
# COMPACT_ATOMS: atom_id res chain seq x y z
N MET A 1 13.77 -5.19 -26.34
CA MET A 1 12.53 -5.01 -25.60
C MET A 1 12.56 -5.79 -24.32
N THR A 2 12.79 -5.08 -23.26
CA THR A 2 12.80 -5.65 -21.94
C THR A 2 11.37 -5.78 -21.43
N GLY A 3 10.75 -6.92 -21.68
CA GLY A 3 9.51 -7.26 -21.02
C GLY A 3 9.76 -7.53 -19.56
N THR A 4 9.22 -6.72 -18.69
CA THR A 4 9.12 -7.07 -17.27
C THR A 4 8.10 -8.19 -17.17
N TYR A 5 8.59 -9.38 -16.89
CA TYR A 5 7.71 -10.53 -16.67
C TYR A 5 7.03 -10.35 -15.31
N HIS A 6 5.75 -10.02 -15.32
CA HIS A 6 4.93 -10.06 -14.13
C HIS A 6 4.32 -11.46 -14.01
N LEU A 7 4.86 -12.24 -13.10
CA LEU A 7 4.31 -13.55 -12.78
C LEU A 7 3.24 -13.40 -11.71
N ASP A 8 2.14 -14.14 -11.87
CA ASP A 8 1.11 -14.22 -10.83
C ASP A 8 1.61 -15.08 -9.65
N SER A 9 0.80 -15.22 -8.61
CA SER A 9 1.12 -16.02 -7.43
C SER A 9 1.43 -17.49 -7.71
N LYS A 10 1.13 -17.96 -8.92
CA LYS A 10 1.39 -19.32 -9.39
C LYS A 10 2.54 -19.40 -10.40
N GLY A 11 3.30 -18.31 -10.55
CA GLY A 11 4.43 -18.25 -11.47
C GLY A 11 4.06 -18.14 -12.94
N ARG A 12 2.83 -17.69 -13.25
CA ARG A 12 2.34 -17.56 -14.63
C ARG A 12 2.53 -16.13 -15.12
N ASP A 13 2.85 -16.00 -16.39
CA ASP A 13 2.96 -14.72 -17.07
C ASP A 13 1.57 -14.05 -17.14
N MET A 14 1.45 -12.85 -16.57
CA MET A 14 0.18 -12.15 -16.51
C MET A 14 -0.33 -11.69 -17.87
N GLU A 15 0.56 -11.36 -18.81
CA GLU A 15 0.16 -11.03 -20.18
C GLU A 15 -0.45 -12.24 -20.88
N LYS A 16 0.16 -13.40 -20.72
CA LYS A 16 -0.36 -14.66 -21.22
C LYS A 16 -1.69 -15.04 -20.59
N CYS A 17 -1.84 -14.77 -19.28
CA CYS A 17 -3.11 -14.98 -18.57
C CYS A 17 -4.24 -14.08 -19.10
N VAL A 18 -3.95 -12.87 -19.54
CA VAL A 18 -4.94 -11.96 -20.13
C VAL A 18 -5.39 -12.46 -21.51
N GLU A 19 -4.46 -12.90 -22.33
CA GLU A 19 -4.77 -13.47 -23.64
C GLU A 19 -5.56 -14.79 -23.52
N GLU A 20 -5.16 -15.64 -22.59
CA GLU A 20 -5.87 -16.89 -22.31
C GLU A 20 -7.28 -16.66 -21.76
N ARG A 21 -7.49 -15.58 -20.98
CA ARG A 21 -8.82 -15.20 -20.47
C ARG A 21 -9.77 -14.79 -21.57
N ALA A 22 -9.25 -14.16 -22.63
CA ALA A 22 -10.07 -13.77 -23.78
C ALA A 22 -10.59 -14.96 -24.58
N CYS A 23 -9.96 -16.13 -24.43
CA CYS A 23 -10.29 -17.34 -25.18
C CYS A 23 -11.02 -18.42 -24.38
N ARG A 24 -11.21 -18.24 -23.07
CA ARG A 24 -11.87 -19.22 -22.19
C ARG A 24 -13.31 -18.82 -21.89
N ASP A 25 -14.15 -19.83 -21.70
CA ASP A 25 -15.44 -19.63 -21.03
C ASP A 25 -15.21 -18.92 -19.71
N ALA A 26 -15.68 -17.68 -19.61
CA ALA A 26 -15.44 -16.82 -18.45
C ALA A 26 -15.91 -17.46 -17.13
N TRP A 27 -16.90 -18.32 -17.21
CA TRP A 27 -17.49 -18.99 -16.05
C TRP A 27 -16.56 -20.03 -15.41
N ALA A 28 -15.86 -20.85 -16.22
CA ALA A 28 -14.94 -21.86 -15.69
C ALA A 28 -13.73 -21.26 -14.97
N CYS A 29 -13.31 -20.04 -15.36
CA CYS A 29 -12.20 -19.35 -14.72
C CYS A 29 -12.59 -18.72 -13.37
N ILE A 30 -13.82 -18.29 -13.23
CA ILE A 30 -14.32 -17.65 -11.99
C ILE A 30 -14.55 -18.70 -10.91
N GLU A 31 -15.12 -19.86 -11.26
CA GLU A 31 -15.40 -20.93 -10.30
C GLU A 31 -14.15 -21.50 -9.64
N ASP A 32 -13.03 -21.57 -10.38
CA ASP A 32 -11.75 -22.08 -9.89
C ASP A 32 -10.85 -20.98 -9.31
N ALA A 33 -11.28 -19.71 -9.35
CA ALA A 33 -10.47 -18.59 -8.92
C ALA A 33 -10.56 -18.39 -7.41
N ASP A 34 -9.41 -18.40 -6.74
CA ASP A 34 -9.32 -18.05 -5.33
C ASP A 34 -8.63 -16.69 -5.21
N PHE A 35 -9.44 -15.65 -5.05
CA PHE A 35 -8.98 -14.28 -4.92
C PHE A 35 -8.04 -14.09 -3.71
N GLU A 36 -8.35 -14.75 -2.59
CA GLU A 36 -7.58 -14.60 -1.35
C GLU A 36 -6.15 -15.13 -1.47
N GLN A 37 -5.88 -16.01 -2.42
CA GLN A 37 -4.55 -16.55 -2.66
C GLN A 37 -3.70 -15.69 -3.59
N THR A 38 -4.22 -14.57 -4.08
CA THR A 38 -3.47 -13.69 -4.98
C THR A 38 -2.57 -12.73 -4.21
N GLY A 39 -1.45 -12.34 -4.84
CA GLY A 39 -0.61 -11.26 -4.33
C GLY A 39 -1.37 -9.93 -4.24
N PHE A 40 -2.32 -9.71 -5.14
CA PHE A 40 -3.19 -8.53 -5.10
C PHE A 40 -4.01 -8.48 -3.81
N SER A 41 -4.65 -9.59 -3.43
CA SER A 41 -5.44 -9.69 -2.19
C SER A 41 -4.57 -9.44 -0.96
N TYR A 42 -3.38 -10.03 -0.92
CA TYR A 42 -2.42 -9.82 0.17
C TYR A 42 -2.04 -8.35 0.30
N THR A 43 -1.63 -7.72 -0.80
CA THR A 43 -1.25 -6.30 -0.79
C THR A 43 -2.42 -5.42 -0.36
N LEU A 44 -3.61 -5.69 -0.89
CA LEU A 44 -4.82 -4.96 -0.52
C LEU A 44 -5.10 -5.06 0.97
N SER A 45 -4.90 -6.23 1.59
CA SER A 45 -5.10 -6.42 3.02
C SER A 45 -4.20 -5.53 3.88
N LEU A 46 -3.02 -5.18 3.38
CA LEU A 46 -2.07 -4.32 4.08
C LEU A 46 -2.40 -2.82 3.95
N ILE A 47 -2.98 -2.41 2.84
CA ILE A 47 -3.19 -1.01 2.51
C ILE A 47 -4.66 -0.58 2.47
N GLN A 48 -5.58 -1.52 2.60
CA GLN A 48 -7.01 -1.19 2.59
C GLN A 48 -7.39 -0.38 3.83
N GLY A 49 -8.26 0.57 3.62
CA GLY A 49 -8.66 1.53 4.64
C GLY A 49 -8.48 2.94 4.10
N LYS A 50 -9.31 3.85 4.57
CA LYS A 50 -9.39 5.21 4.00
C LYS A 50 -8.06 5.97 4.07
N TYR A 51 -7.25 5.73 5.12
CA TYR A 51 -6.10 6.57 5.40
C TYR A 51 -4.74 5.87 5.28
N LYS A 52 -4.70 4.53 5.24
CA LYS A 52 -3.42 3.79 5.27
C LYS A 52 -2.49 4.14 4.10
N MET A 53 -3.03 4.16 2.89
CA MET A 53 -2.25 4.51 1.70
C MET A 53 -1.75 5.95 1.75
N VAL A 54 -2.58 6.87 2.23
CA VAL A 54 -2.22 8.29 2.35
C VAL A 54 -1.13 8.48 3.41
N ILE A 55 -1.20 7.76 4.51
CA ILE A 55 -0.16 7.77 5.54
C ILE A 55 1.17 7.27 4.95
N LEU A 56 1.15 6.15 4.26
CA LEU A 56 2.35 5.59 3.63
C LEU A 56 2.95 6.57 2.61
N TYR A 57 2.13 7.20 1.81
CA TYR A 57 2.56 8.22 0.85
C TYR A 57 3.19 9.42 1.55
N CYS A 58 2.57 9.93 2.60
CA CYS A 58 3.10 11.03 3.39
C CYS A 58 4.47 10.68 4.00
N LEU A 59 4.60 9.49 4.57
CA LEU A 59 5.87 9.04 5.13
C LEU A 59 6.95 8.88 4.06
N MET A 60 6.59 8.43 2.87
CA MET A 60 7.51 8.35 1.74
C MET A 60 8.13 9.71 1.41
N GLU A 61 7.30 10.74 1.40
CA GLU A 61 7.72 12.09 1.01
C GLU A 61 8.47 12.84 2.12
N PHE A 62 8.07 12.64 3.38
CA PHE A 62 8.47 13.54 4.46
C PHE A 62 9.08 12.88 5.70
N GLN A 63 9.28 11.57 5.72
CA GLN A 63 9.76 10.89 6.92
C GLN A 63 11.09 11.44 7.47
N PRO A 64 11.28 11.48 8.80
CA PRO A 64 10.32 11.08 9.84
C PRO A 64 9.23 12.14 10.03
N VAL A 65 8.03 11.71 10.37
CA VAL A 65 6.85 12.58 10.54
C VAL A 65 6.24 12.37 11.91
N ARG A 66 5.86 13.45 12.56
CA ARG A 66 5.18 13.42 13.86
C ARG A 66 3.68 13.20 13.70
N PHE A 67 3.06 12.67 14.75
CA PHE A 67 1.62 12.41 14.77
C PHE A 67 0.80 13.65 14.38
N ASN A 68 1.10 14.80 14.95
CA ASN A 68 0.37 16.03 14.65
C ASN A 68 0.57 16.51 13.21
N GLU A 69 1.71 16.25 12.64
CA GLU A 69 1.99 16.56 11.23
C GLU A 69 1.18 15.66 10.29
N LEU A 70 1.08 14.37 10.59
CA LEU A 70 0.22 13.44 9.88
C LEU A 70 -1.25 13.87 9.94
N ARG A 71 -1.71 14.23 11.13
CA ARG A 71 -3.08 14.71 11.31
C ARG A 71 -3.37 15.94 10.45
N ARG A 72 -2.46 16.88 10.40
CA ARG A 72 -2.60 18.09 9.56
C ARG A 72 -2.58 17.74 8.07
N TYR A 73 -1.73 16.81 7.67
CA TYR A 73 -1.65 16.34 6.29
C TYR A 73 -2.94 15.70 5.83
N LEU A 74 -3.54 14.87 6.67
CA LEU A 74 -4.77 14.13 6.37
C LEU A 74 -6.04 14.99 6.50
N LYS A 75 -5.97 16.11 7.18
CA LYS A 75 -7.01 17.14 7.39
C LYS A 75 -8.26 16.67 8.13
N THR A 76 -8.93 15.63 7.64
CA THR A 76 -10.27 15.22 8.13
C THR A 76 -10.24 14.01 9.04
N VAL A 77 -9.06 13.46 9.35
CA VAL A 77 -8.94 12.28 10.18
C VAL A 77 -9.09 12.63 11.68
N SER A 78 -9.82 11.77 12.41
CA SER A 78 -9.85 11.88 13.89
C SER A 78 -8.59 11.26 14.49
N ASP A 79 -8.22 11.69 15.69
CA ASP A 79 -7.07 11.13 16.42
C ASP A 79 -7.20 9.62 16.63
N LYS A 80 -8.42 9.16 16.93
CA LYS A 80 -8.72 7.75 17.12
C LYS A 80 -8.49 6.94 15.85
N THR A 81 -8.96 7.43 14.73
CA THR A 81 -8.82 6.76 13.41
C THR A 81 -7.35 6.74 12.99
N LEU A 82 -6.64 7.86 13.15
CA LEU A 82 -5.23 7.95 12.82
C LEU A 82 -4.40 7.01 13.69
N SER A 83 -4.65 6.99 15.00
CA SER A 83 -3.96 6.08 15.93
C SER A 83 -4.17 4.62 15.56
N ARG A 84 -5.40 4.25 15.18
CA ARG A 84 -5.72 2.89 14.76
C ARG A 84 -4.97 2.51 13.48
N ALA A 85 -5.00 3.37 12.49
CA ALA A 85 -4.33 3.13 11.21
C ALA A 85 -2.82 2.97 11.42
N LEU A 86 -2.21 3.82 12.23
CA LEU A 86 -0.77 3.73 12.54
C LEU A 86 -0.41 2.44 13.28
N LYS A 87 -1.24 2.02 14.24
CA LYS A 87 -1.03 0.77 14.97
C LYS A 87 -1.12 -0.45 14.05
N GLU A 88 -2.07 -0.44 13.13
CA GLU A 88 -2.22 -1.53 12.16
C GLU A 88 -1.03 -1.58 11.19
N LEU A 89 -0.58 -0.43 10.70
CA LEU A 89 0.59 -0.34 9.82
C LEU A 89 1.88 -0.78 10.55
N GLU A 90 2.02 -0.42 11.81
CA GLU A 90 3.14 -0.85 12.65
C GLU A 90 3.09 -2.37 12.89
N ALA A 91 1.91 -2.92 13.21
CA ALA A 91 1.72 -4.36 13.40
C ALA A 91 2.03 -5.15 12.14
N ASP A 92 1.73 -4.62 10.96
CA ASP A 92 2.03 -5.23 9.67
C ASP A 92 3.52 -5.06 9.26
N GLY A 93 4.29 -4.36 10.07
CA GLY A 93 5.71 -4.16 9.83
C GLY A 93 6.04 -3.16 8.73
N LEU A 94 5.11 -2.28 8.37
CA LEU A 94 5.29 -1.28 7.32
C LEU A 94 5.81 0.06 7.84
N VAL A 95 5.49 0.37 9.09
CA VAL A 95 5.79 1.65 9.73
C VAL A 95 6.50 1.38 11.07
N TRP A 96 7.52 2.17 11.35
CA TRP A 96 8.14 2.19 12.68
C TRP A 96 7.64 3.41 13.46
N ARG A 97 7.63 3.27 14.77
CA ARG A 97 7.27 4.32 15.73
C ARG A 97 8.40 4.48 16.74
N GLU A 98 8.83 5.70 16.96
CA GLU A 98 9.84 6.01 17.97
C GLU A 98 9.34 7.12 18.88
N ALA A 99 9.31 6.85 20.19
CA ALA A 99 8.94 7.82 21.21
C ALA A 99 10.20 8.34 21.88
N TYR A 100 10.29 9.67 21.99
CA TYR A 100 11.42 10.35 22.65
C TYR A 100 10.97 10.86 24.00
N PRO A 101 11.71 10.52 25.10
CA PRO A 101 11.40 10.98 26.45
C PRO A 101 11.85 12.42 26.66
N GLN A 102 11.06 13.35 26.15
CA GLN A 102 11.31 14.79 26.29
C GLN A 102 10.02 15.52 26.66
N ILE A 103 10.12 16.80 26.99
CA ILE A 103 8.99 17.65 27.34
C ILE A 103 8.92 18.81 26.33
N PRO A 104 7.85 18.91 25.50
CA PRO A 104 6.74 17.97 25.39
C PRO A 104 7.16 16.66 24.73
N PRO A 105 6.42 15.56 24.97
CA PRO A 105 6.77 14.27 24.41
C PRO A 105 6.71 14.30 22.88
N LYS A 106 7.67 13.61 22.27
CA LYS A 106 7.82 13.56 20.81
C LYS A 106 7.68 12.11 20.35
N VAL A 107 6.82 11.88 19.37
CA VAL A 107 6.65 10.59 18.71
C VAL A 107 6.82 10.78 17.22
N GLU A 108 7.72 10.04 16.63
CA GLU A 108 7.99 10.07 15.20
C GLU A 108 7.60 8.74 14.54
N TYR A 109 7.23 8.82 13.27
CA TYR A 109 6.87 7.68 12.42
C TYR A 109 7.68 7.73 11.14
N GLY A 110 8.02 6.56 10.64
CA GLY A 110 8.69 6.43 9.35
C GLY A 110 8.44 5.05 8.76
N LEU A 111 8.93 4.84 7.55
CA LEU A 111 8.80 3.56 6.85
C LEU A 111 9.88 2.60 7.29
N THR A 112 9.51 1.34 7.52
CA THR A 112 10.44 0.23 7.63
C THR A 112 11.00 -0.09 6.24
N GLU A 113 11.99 -0.98 6.17
CA GLU A 113 12.48 -1.50 4.89
C GLU A 113 11.34 -2.15 4.08
N ARG A 114 10.47 -2.88 4.76
CA ARG A 114 9.29 -3.49 4.15
C ARG A 114 8.31 -2.42 3.63
N GLY A 115 8.05 -1.38 4.44
CA GLY A 115 7.20 -0.26 4.03
C GLY A 115 7.79 0.48 2.84
N ALA A 116 9.08 0.70 2.83
CA ALA A 116 9.78 1.35 1.72
C ALA A 116 9.68 0.53 0.42
N SER A 117 9.64 -0.79 0.51
CA SER A 117 9.47 -1.66 -0.66
C SER A 117 8.12 -1.48 -1.36
N LEU A 118 7.09 -1.00 -0.62
CA LEU A 118 5.78 -0.68 -1.18
C LEU A 118 5.78 0.58 -2.05
N MET A 119 6.87 1.34 -2.05
CA MET A 119 7.00 2.56 -2.84
C MET A 119 6.79 2.31 -4.33
N GLU A 120 7.20 1.15 -4.83
CA GLU A 120 6.99 0.76 -6.23
C GLU A 120 5.51 0.82 -6.62
N VAL A 121 4.63 0.38 -5.72
CA VAL A 121 3.18 0.41 -5.93
C VAL A 121 2.65 1.84 -5.89
N LEU A 122 3.05 2.61 -4.88
CA LEU A 122 2.60 3.99 -4.71
C LEU A 122 3.12 4.89 -5.83
N ASP A 123 4.36 4.72 -6.26
CA ASP A 123 4.95 5.46 -7.38
C ASP A 123 4.22 5.15 -8.69
N ALA A 124 3.86 3.90 -8.91
CA ALA A 124 3.09 3.49 -10.08
C ALA A 124 1.72 4.17 -10.11
N MET A 125 1.06 4.25 -8.96
CA MET A 125 -0.21 4.98 -8.82
C MET A 125 -0.03 6.46 -9.11
N CYS A 126 1.02 7.06 -8.59
CA CYS A 126 1.35 8.47 -8.81
C CYS A 126 1.57 8.75 -10.30
N THR A 127 2.36 7.93 -10.95
CA THR A 127 2.68 8.04 -12.37
C THR A 127 1.43 7.91 -13.23
N TRP A 128 0.61 6.91 -12.95
CA TRP A 128 -0.63 6.71 -13.69
C TRP A 128 -1.58 7.92 -13.53
N GLY A 129 -1.76 8.35 -12.27
CA GLY A 129 -2.63 9.47 -11.96
C GLY A 129 -2.19 10.77 -12.63
N SER A 130 -0.89 11.05 -12.63
CA SER A 130 -0.32 12.25 -13.26
C SER A 130 -0.52 12.29 -14.78
N LYS A 131 -0.56 11.14 -15.41
CA LYS A 131 -0.78 11.02 -16.88
C LYS A 131 -2.26 11.13 -17.26
N HIS A 132 -3.18 10.79 -16.37
CA HIS A 132 -4.60 10.63 -16.69
C HIS A 132 -5.51 11.67 -16.04
N ARG A 133 -5.04 12.40 -15.04
CA ARG A 133 -5.84 13.50 -14.49
C ARG A 133 -5.74 14.73 -15.40
N ASP A 134 -6.84 15.38 -15.54
CA ASP A 134 -6.91 16.65 -16.28
C ASP A 134 -6.40 17.82 -15.43
#